data_98430c27a27c6a1617cf44c22d75ab5f
#
_entry.id   98430c27a27c6a1617cf44c22d75ab5f
#
_cell.length_a   1.000
_cell.length_b   1.000
_cell.length_c   1.000
_cell.angle_alpha   90.00
_cell.angle_beta   90.00
_cell.angle_gamma   90.00
#
_symmetry.space_group_name_H-M   'P 1'
#
loop_
_entity.id
_entity.type
_entity.pdbx_description
1 polymer ?
#
loop_
_entity_poly.entity_id
_entity_poly.type
_entity_poly.pdbx_seq_one_letter_code
_entity_poly.pdbx_strand_id
1 'polypeptide(L)'
;MPHTPKNVENNSEVSRQTTFEKHKAERWERYLQAVKQLRGKDASARVSGVHALVVLVDEWLHEENLSEDEKIKEGQLIINKLCAYICSPFTLASEYDELTQDSPAAEGIYKNKEQEFYIHKAELQAEADVRLSIMKEIHARLQGPDKNTPGAWSGFEYDFSGSIFFYPVDLTRSYYTKPVHFSESVYWSSANFSGSTYRAWVGFSDSTYRGRADFSGSTYRGGADFHESIYQAEVDLSKSVYQDWVDFHESTYWGDANFSESAYRSWADFYDSTYQDEASFTGSTYQEGVDLSCSIYWGRVNFRGSIYEDEATFSGSIFQDTIDFGKDTGSGGSSRFTRCAPAFYDEANQQNTLFGAPNNDFSAENSEGCPILLTPDELPLDCRFLSTAQKDYLGNTLHRLEETNDEFLAAKNHEVEKELSEKLRSLTQELHDWREKVTALPPNSPNNTGTPQQAKLKRAEEEVPWFPAGGEAFSLLDEALSPIVDDRGDLLQLEVKYVKYAG
;
A
#
# COMPACT_ATOMS: atom_id res chain seq x y z
N MET A 1 47.87 -55.57 1.97
CA MET A 1 47.12 -54.43 2.61
C MET A 1 47.11 -53.29 1.61
N PRO A 2 45.96 -52.88 1.11
CA PRO A 2 45.88 -51.64 0.35
C PRO A 2 45.48 -50.48 1.30
N HIS A 3 46.42 -49.61 1.58
CA HIS A 3 46.16 -48.30 2.14
C HIS A 3 45.98 -47.33 0.97
N THR A 4 44.81 -46.67 0.93
CA THR A 4 44.52 -45.27 0.60
C THR A 4 43.29 -45.09 -0.30
N PRO A 5 42.17 -44.69 0.28
CA PRO A 5 41.33 -43.65 -0.37
C PRO A 5 41.19 -42.35 0.43
N LYS A 6 41.39 -42.35 1.75
CA LYS A 6 41.11 -41.16 2.59
C LYS A 6 42.00 -39.94 2.32
N ASN A 7 43.24 -40.09 1.83
CA ASN A 7 44.11 -38.93 1.55
C ASN A 7 43.79 -38.21 0.23
N VAL A 8 43.13 -38.86 -0.72
CA VAL A 8 42.74 -38.24 -2.00
C VAL A 8 41.46 -37.43 -1.82
N GLU A 9 40.52 -37.93 -1.03
CA GLU A 9 39.29 -37.19 -0.70
C GLU A 9 39.59 -35.95 0.12
N ASN A 10 40.39 -36.03 1.17
CA ASN A 10 40.78 -34.86 1.96
C ASN A 10 41.51 -33.78 1.13
N ASN A 11 42.40 -34.18 0.21
CA ASN A 11 43.08 -33.22 -0.67
C ASN A 11 42.17 -32.57 -1.68
N SER A 12 41.14 -33.28 -2.18
CA SER A 12 40.15 -32.72 -3.09
C SER A 12 39.19 -31.74 -2.37
N GLU A 13 38.86 -32.03 -1.13
CA GLU A 13 37.97 -31.19 -0.31
C GLU A 13 38.68 -29.90 0.12
N VAL A 14 39.92 -29.98 0.59
CA VAL A 14 40.77 -28.81 0.88
C VAL A 14 40.99 -27.95 -0.36
N SER A 15 41.20 -28.56 -1.52
CA SER A 15 41.36 -27.82 -2.78
C SER A 15 40.08 -27.10 -3.19
N ARG A 16 38.90 -27.74 -3.03
CA ARG A 16 37.58 -27.12 -3.30
C ARG A 16 37.35 -25.94 -2.35
N GLN A 17 37.60 -26.12 -1.08
CA GLN A 17 37.43 -25.07 -0.07
C GLN A 17 38.34 -23.86 -0.33
N THR A 18 39.60 -24.10 -0.68
CA THR A 18 40.56 -23.02 -1.03
C THR A 18 40.11 -22.25 -2.29
N THR A 19 39.58 -22.95 -3.27
CA THR A 19 39.05 -22.33 -4.49
C THR A 19 37.78 -21.52 -4.21
N PHE A 20 36.90 -22.03 -3.36
CA PHE A 20 35.69 -21.32 -2.95
C PHE A 20 36.01 -20.00 -2.20
N GLU A 21 36.92 -20.06 -1.20
CA GLU A 21 37.35 -18.87 -0.46
C GLU A 21 38.00 -17.81 -1.36
N LYS A 22 38.76 -18.24 -2.37
CA LYS A 22 39.31 -17.33 -3.37
C LYS A 22 38.21 -16.66 -4.21
N HIS A 23 37.24 -17.42 -4.69
CA HIS A 23 36.09 -16.86 -5.46
C HIS A 23 35.24 -15.92 -4.59
N LYS A 24 35.08 -16.26 -3.31
CA LYS A 24 34.38 -15.39 -2.35
C LYS A 24 35.10 -14.05 -2.20
N ALA A 25 36.42 -14.06 -2.06
CA ALA A 25 37.22 -12.84 -1.97
C ALA A 25 37.14 -12.00 -3.27
N GLU A 26 37.22 -12.64 -4.44
CA GLU A 26 37.07 -11.97 -5.74
C GLU A 26 35.70 -11.34 -5.93
N ARG A 27 34.60 -12.03 -5.50
CA ARG A 27 33.22 -11.46 -5.51
C ARG A 27 33.13 -10.26 -4.58
N TRP A 28 33.75 -10.32 -3.41
CA TRP A 28 33.80 -9.22 -2.46
C TRP A 28 34.51 -7.97 -3.02
N GLU A 29 35.64 -8.14 -3.68
CA GLU A 29 36.33 -7.04 -4.35
C GLU A 29 35.45 -6.41 -5.45
N ARG A 30 34.77 -7.23 -6.25
CA ARG A 30 33.81 -6.75 -7.28
C ARG A 30 32.63 -6.02 -6.68
N TYR A 31 32.12 -6.50 -5.54
CA TYR A 31 31.06 -5.81 -4.79
C TYR A 31 31.51 -4.41 -4.35
N LEU A 32 32.68 -4.28 -3.73
CA LEU A 32 33.22 -2.99 -3.30
C LEU A 32 33.39 -2.03 -4.49
N GLN A 33 33.85 -2.53 -5.62
CA GLN A 33 34.02 -1.74 -6.84
C GLN A 33 32.65 -1.30 -7.39
N ALA A 34 31.67 -2.18 -7.45
CA ALA A 34 30.33 -1.88 -7.91
C ALA A 34 29.63 -0.84 -7.02
N VAL A 35 29.75 -0.97 -5.69
CA VAL A 35 29.23 0.04 -4.74
C VAL A 35 29.93 1.39 -4.92
N LYS A 36 31.22 1.41 -5.20
CA LYS A 36 31.95 2.65 -5.51
C LYS A 36 31.44 3.30 -6.80
N GLN A 37 31.16 2.50 -7.84
CA GLN A 37 30.55 3.01 -9.08
C GLN A 37 29.15 3.56 -8.84
N LEU A 38 28.32 2.86 -8.05
CA LEU A 38 26.96 3.29 -7.71
C LEU A 38 26.94 4.65 -6.97
N ARG A 39 27.99 4.99 -6.23
CA ARG A 39 28.17 6.29 -5.56
C ARG A 39 28.80 7.36 -6.46
N GLY A 40 29.14 7.03 -7.69
CA GLY A 40 29.78 7.93 -8.65
C GLY A 40 28.86 9.07 -9.09
N LYS A 41 29.46 10.16 -9.58
CA LYS A 41 28.69 11.30 -10.12
C LYS A 41 28.12 11.02 -11.52
N ASP A 42 28.78 10.18 -12.29
CA ASP A 42 28.37 9.82 -13.65
C ASP A 42 27.25 8.76 -13.62
N ALA A 43 26.10 9.08 -14.19
CA ALA A 43 24.95 8.19 -14.27
C ALA A 43 25.27 6.87 -14.99
N SER A 44 26.07 6.93 -16.07
CA SER A 44 26.49 5.74 -16.81
C SER A 44 27.35 4.80 -15.96
N ALA A 45 28.25 5.35 -15.13
CA ALA A 45 29.03 4.57 -14.17
C ALA A 45 28.13 3.97 -13.08
N ARG A 46 27.11 4.70 -12.59
CA ARG A 46 26.14 4.20 -11.61
C ARG A 46 25.33 3.01 -12.16
N VAL A 47 24.82 3.12 -13.39
CA VAL A 47 24.13 2.01 -14.08
C VAL A 47 25.04 0.80 -14.25
N SER A 48 26.33 1.00 -14.58
CA SER A 48 27.30 -0.10 -14.63
C SER A 48 27.50 -0.77 -13.26
N GLY A 49 27.50 0.03 -12.19
CA GLY A 49 27.52 -0.46 -10.81
C GLY A 49 26.29 -1.31 -10.47
N VAL A 50 25.08 -0.88 -10.89
CA VAL A 50 23.85 -1.66 -10.74
C VAL A 50 23.98 -3.02 -11.42
N HIS A 51 24.36 -3.07 -12.71
CA HIS A 51 24.52 -4.32 -13.43
C HIS A 51 25.57 -5.25 -12.79
N ALA A 52 26.67 -4.71 -12.28
CA ALA A 52 27.68 -5.50 -11.57
C ALA A 52 27.12 -6.12 -10.28
N LEU A 53 26.29 -5.38 -9.51
CA LEU A 53 25.64 -5.89 -8.30
C LEU A 53 24.62 -6.98 -8.65
N VAL A 54 23.83 -6.79 -9.70
CA VAL A 54 22.86 -7.75 -10.20
C VAL A 54 23.53 -9.08 -10.58
N VAL A 55 24.61 -9.03 -11.35
CA VAL A 55 25.38 -10.23 -11.73
C VAL A 55 25.92 -10.95 -10.49
N LEU A 56 26.34 -10.22 -9.47
CA LEU A 56 26.83 -10.82 -8.22
C LEU A 56 25.73 -11.57 -7.46
N VAL A 57 24.48 -11.04 -7.41
CA VAL A 57 23.36 -11.76 -6.82
C VAL A 57 23.12 -13.07 -7.56
N ASP A 58 23.04 -13.00 -8.90
CA ASP A 58 22.82 -14.18 -9.73
C ASP A 58 23.95 -15.24 -9.54
N GLU A 59 25.22 -14.81 -9.43
CA GLU A 59 26.35 -15.70 -9.13
C GLU A 59 26.24 -16.35 -7.75
N TRP A 60 25.77 -15.63 -6.72
CA TRP A 60 25.54 -16.21 -5.39
C TRP A 60 24.45 -17.26 -5.41
N LEU A 61 23.35 -17.01 -6.12
CA LEU A 61 22.26 -17.98 -6.24
C LEU A 61 22.68 -19.26 -7.00
N HIS A 62 23.66 -19.19 -7.89
CA HIS A 62 24.19 -20.33 -8.65
C HIS A 62 25.38 -21.04 -7.98
N GLU A 63 25.84 -20.59 -6.79
CA GLU A 63 26.98 -21.17 -6.10
C GLU A 63 26.64 -22.57 -5.53
N GLU A 64 27.24 -23.61 -6.06
CA GLU A 64 26.96 -25.01 -5.70
C GLU A 64 27.50 -25.42 -4.30
N ASN A 65 28.46 -24.67 -3.77
CA ASN A 65 29.09 -25.00 -2.49
C ASN A 65 28.38 -24.38 -1.27
N LEU A 66 27.30 -23.64 -1.48
CA LEU A 66 26.47 -23.03 -0.45
C LEU A 66 25.10 -23.70 -0.33
N SER A 67 24.57 -23.75 0.89
CA SER A 67 23.17 -24.06 1.12
C SER A 67 22.26 -22.93 0.57
N GLU A 68 20.99 -23.23 0.31
CA GLU A 68 20.02 -22.23 -0.18
C GLU A 68 19.93 -21.03 0.78
N ASP A 69 19.93 -21.25 2.09
CA ASP A 69 19.91 -20.17 3.08
C ASP A 69 21.17 -19.28 3.02
N GLU A 70 22.33 -19.86 2.80
CA GLU A 70 23.57 -19.09 2.64
C GLU A 70 23.58 -18.30 1.34
N LYS A 71 23.08 -18.86 0.24
CA LYS A 71 22.93 -18.15 -1.04
C LYS A 71 22.04 -16.92 -0.89
N ILE A 72 20.86 -17.10 -0.26
CA ILE A 72 19.93 -16.02 0.01
C ILE A 72 20.58 -14.97 0.91
N LYS A 73 21.29 -15.37 1.96
CA LYS A 73 21.96 -14.42 2.88
C LYS A 73 22.99 -13.54 2.16
N GLU A 74 23.84 -14.12 1.31
CA GLU A 74 24.85 -13.34 0.56
C GLU A 74 24.18 -12.43 -0.51
N GLY A 75 23.14 -12.93 -1.19
CA GLY A 75 22.34 -12.13 -2.13
C GLY A 75 21.58 -10.99 -1.47
N GLN A 76 20.99 -11.23 -0.28
CA GLN A 76 20.21 -10.25 0.46
C GLN A 76 21.03 -8.99 0.81
N LEU A 77 22.31 -9.13 1.13
CA LEU A 77 23.18 -7.97 1.39
C LEU A 77 23.24 -7.02 0.19
N ILE A 78 23.23 -7.58 -1.02
CA ILE A 78 23.25 -6.79 -2.26
C ILE A 78 21.87 -6.20 -2.54
N ILE A 79 20.80 -6.97 -2.35
CA ILE A 79 19.41 -6.50 -2.49
C ILE A 79 19.17 -5.32 -1.55
N ASN A 80 19.54 -5.44 -0.27
CA ASN A 80 19.42 -4.34 0.70
C ASN A 80 20.17 -3.09 0.24
N LYS A 81 21.31 -3.25 -0.45
CA LYS A 81 22.05 -2.11 -1.00
C LYS A 81 21.33 -1.44 -2.16
N LEU A 82 20.67 -2.21 -3.02
CA LEU A 82 19.87 -1.69 -4.12
C LEU A 82 18.60 -1.00 -3.58
N CYS A 83 17.90 -1.59 -2.62
CA CYS A 83 16.75 -0.96 -1.96
C CYS A 83 17.15 0.35 -1.26
N ALA A 84 18.23 0.35 -0.48
CA ALA A 84 18.74 1.56 0.18
C ALA A 84 19.15 2.67 -0.81
N TYR A 85 19.51 2.33 -2.05
CA TYR A 85 19.73 3.34 -3.08
C TYR A 85 18.41 3.97 -3.55
N ILE A 86 17.36 3.17 -3.74
CA ILE A 86 16.01 3.65 -4.08
C ILE A 86 15.47 4.58 -2.99
N CYS A 87 15.60 4.19 -1.70
CA CYS A 87 15.12 4.98 -0.56
C CYS A 87 15.99 6.22 -0.28
N SER A 88 17.17 6.34 -0.92
CA SER A 88 18.06 7.48 -0.64
C SER A 88 17.43 8.81 -1.09
N PRO A 89 17.49 9.87 -0.26
CA PRO A 89 16.96 11.17 -0.63
C PRO A 89 17.61 11.72 -1.91
N PHE A 90 16.78 12.33 -2.75
CA PHE A 90 17.24 13.06 -3.94
C PHE A 90 16.56 14.42 -4.00
N THR A 91 17.32 15.47 -3.80
CA THR A 91 16.81 16.84 -3.59
C THR A 91 15.93 17.32 -4.73
N LEU A 92 16.25 16.99 -6.00
CA LEU A 92 15.47 17.43 -7.15
C LEU A 92 14.14 16.68 -7.32
N ALA A 93 13.89 15.62 -6.55
CA ALA A 93 12.61 14.92 -6.58
C ALA A 93 11.45 15.83 -6.16
N SER A 94 11.67 16.76 -5.22
CA SER A 94 10.67 17.75 -4.82
C SER A 94 10.32 18.79 -5.91
N GLU A 95 11.12 18.87 -6.97
CA GLU A 95 10.92 19.79 -8.08
C GLU A 95 10.35 19.07 -9.32
N TYR A 96 9.88 17.83 -9.14
CA TYR A 96 9.43 16.94 -10.22
C TYR A 96 8.40 17.59 -11.14
N ASP A 97 7.36 18.23 -10.60
CA ASP A 97 6.27 18.81 -11.38
C ASP A 97 6.75 19.94 -12.30
N GLU A 98 7.69 20.76 -11.83
CA GLU A 98 8.27 21.82 -12.67
C GLU A 98 9.30 21.26 -13.67
N LEU A 99 10.16 20.33 -13.23
CA LEU A 99 11.21 19.77 -14.08
C LEU A 99 10.70 18.83 -15.18
N THR A 100 9.48 18.29 -15.05
CA THR A 100 8.84 17.48 -16.11
C THR A 100 8.27 18.33 -17.25
N GLN A 101 8.06 19.63 -17.05
CA GLN A 101 7.59 20.54 -18.09
C GLN A 101 8.62 20.69 -19.22
N ASP A 102 8.15 21.10 -20.40
CA ASP A 102 9.04 21.31 -21.56
C ASP A 102 9.97 22.54 -21.40
N SER A 103 9.52 23.54 -20.65
CA SER A 103 10.24 24.76 -20.38
C SER A 103 9.91 25.31 -18.99
N PRO A 104 10.78 26.19 -18.42
CA PRO A 104 10.50 26.80 -17.12
C PRO A 104 9.16 27.53 -17.10
N ALA A 105 8.40 27.35 -16.01
CA ALA A 105 7.17 28.08 -15.82
C ALA A 105 7.42 29.60 -15.68
N ALA A 106 6.48 30.42 -16.16
CA ALA A 106 6.57 31.89 -16.06
C ALA A 106 6.62 32.36 -14.59
N GLU A 107 6.04 31.56 -13.68
CA GLU A 107 6.01 31.77 -12.23
C GLU A 107 6.43 30.48 -11.53
N GLY A 108 7.72 30.27 -11.31
CA GLY A 108 8.26 29.06 -10.69
C GLY A 108 9.64 29.32 -10.10
N ILE A 109 10.24 28.30 -9.50
CA ILE A 109 11.59 28.38 -8.92
C ILE A 109 12.66 28.61 -9.99
N TYR A 110 12.36 28.24 -11.23
CA TYR A 110 13.24 28.44 -12.41
C TYR A 110 12.91 29.68 -13.21
N LYS A 111 12.05 30.57 -12.71
CA LYS A 111 11.79 31.87 -13.37
C LYS A 111 13.10 32.63 -13.65
N ASN A 112 13.40 32.97 -14.91
CA ASN A 112 14.63 33.58 -15.39
C ASN A 112 15.91 32.74 -15.12
N LYS A 113 15.81 31.46 -14.92
CA LYS A 113 16.91 30.49 -14.68
C LYS A 113 16.89 29.34 -15.68
N GLU A 114 16.67 29.63 -16.95
CA GLU A 114 16.47 28.61 -17.99
C GLU A 114 17.63 27.61 -18.07
N GLN A 115 18.88 28.08 -17.95
CA GLN A 115 20.03 27.19 -17.97
C GLN A 115 20.06 26.24 -16.75
N GLU A 116 19.72 26.71 -15.55
CA GLU A 116 19.63 25.90 -14.32
C GLU A 116 18.52 24.86 -14.45
N PHE A 117 17.35 25.23 -15.00
CA PHE A 117 16.24 24.31 -15.28
C PHE A 117 16.68 23.13 -16.15
N TYR A 118 17.34 23.37 -17.29
CA TYR A 118 17.76 22.25 -18.15
C TYR A 118 18.86 21.40 -17.53
N ILE A 119 19.74 21.95 -16.69
CA ILE A 119 20.73 21.20 -15.95
C ILE A 119 20.03 20.29 -14.93
N HIS A 120 19.15 20.82 -14.09
CA HIS A 120 18.42 20.04 -13.07
C HIS A 120 17.49 19.02 -13.72
N LYS A 121 16.80 19.36 -14.82
CA LYS A 121 16.00 18.40 -15.60
C LYS A 121 16.84 17.22 -16.10
N ALA A 122 18.04 17.47 -16.60
CA ALA A 122 18.95 16.41 -17.03
C ALA A 122 19.45 15.57 -15.85
N GLU A 123 19.70 16.18 -14.68
CA GLU A 123 20.10 15.49 -13.46
C GLU A 123 18.96 14.62 -12.91
N LEU A 124 17.73 15.14 -12.90
CA LEU A 124 16.53 14.39 -12.51
C LEU A 124 16.35 13.15 -13.40
N GLN A 125 16.44 13.33 -14.73
CA GLN A 125 16.31 12.21 -15.66
C GLN A 125 17.43 11.19 -15.49
N ALA A 126 18.67 11.64 -15.31
CA ALA A 126 19.82 10.77 -15.11
C ALA A 126 19.70 9.92 -13.82
N GLU A 127 19.17 10.49 -12.74
CA GLU A 127 18.89 9.75 -11.51
C GLU A 127 17.71 8.79 -11.70
N ALA A 128 16.63 9.22 -12.37
CA ALA A 128 15.51 8.36 -12.71
C ALA A 128 15.96 7.13 -13.51
N ASP A 129 16.85 7.30 -14.49
CA ASP A 129 17.37 6.20 -15.31
C ASP A 129 18.14 5.15 -14.46
N VAL A 130 18.91 5.60 -13.47
CA VAL A 130 19.62 4.70 -12.54
C VAL A 130 18.64 3.92 -11.69
N ARG A 131 17.66 4.59 -11.06
CA ARG A 131 16.66 3.94 -10.20
C ARG A 131 15.76 3.01 -11.00
N LEU A 132 15.33 3.42 -12.20
CA LEU A 132 14.61 2.56 -13.13
C LEU A 132 15.41 1.32 -13.55
N SER A 133 16.73 1.44 -13.71
CA SER A 133 17.60 0.28 -13.98
C SER A 133 17.54 -0.73 -12.83
N ILE A 134 17.61 -0.27 -11.57
CA ILE A 134 17.46 -1.15 -10.39
C ILE A 134 16.08 -1.82 -10.40
N MET A 135 15.00 -1.04 -10.55
CA MET A 135 13.63 -1.57 -10.52
C MET A 135 13.39 -2.59 -11.63
N LYS A 136 13.87 -2.34 -12.85
CA LYS A 136 13.77 -3.27 -13.97
C LYS A 136 14.50 -4.60 -13.74
N GLU A 137 15.68 -4.56 -13.15
CA GLU A 137 16.46 -5.77 -12.86
C GLU A 137 15.79 -6.61 -11.75
N ILE A 138 15.25 -5.96 -10.72
CA ILE A 138 14.46 -6.62 -9.67
C ILE A 138 13.19 -7.21 -10.29
N HIS A 139 12.42 -6.40 -11.03
CA HIS A 139 11.16 -6.82 -11.66
C HIS A 139 11.35 -8.05 -12.57
N ALA A 140 12.34 -8.02 -13.44
CA ALA A 140 12.61 -9.12 -14.37
C ALA A 140 12.90 -10.45 -13.64
N ARG A 141 13.45 -10.40 -12.42
CA ARG A 141 13.82 -11.59 -11.63
C ARG A 141 12.77 -12.00 -10.60
N LEU A 142 11.81 -11.14 -10.32
CA LEU A 142 10.62 -11.47 -9.53
C LEU A 142 9.58 -12.22 -10.36
N GLN A 143 9.63 -12.09 -11.68
CA GLN A 143 8.71 -12.80 -12.58
C GLN A 143 9.16 -14.23 -12.80
N GLY A 144 8.25 -15.18 -12.55
CA GLY A 144 8.38 -16.57 -12.94
C GLY A 144 7.82 -16.83 -14.34
N PRO A 145 7.86 -18.08 -14.81
CA PRO A 145 7.28 -18.47 -16.09
C PRO A 145 5.76 -18.27 -16.16
N ASP A 146 5.09 -18.21 -15.03
CA ASP A 146 3.68 -17.89 -14.86
C ASP A 146 3.42 -17.20 -13.52
N LYS A 147 2.20 -16.68 -13.31
CA LYS A 147 1.84 -15.90 -12.09
C LYS A 147 1.90 -16.70 -10.77
N ASN A 148 1.97 -18.04 -10.82
CA ASN A 148 2.00 -18.89 -9.62
C ASN A 148 3.40 -19.43 -9.33
N THR A 149 4.35 -19.21 -10.21
CA THR A 149 5.71 -19.71 -10.08
C THR A 149 6.67 -18.59 -9.72
N PRO A 150 7.46 -18.72 -8.62
CA PRO A 150 8.40 -17.68 -8.22
C PRO A 150 9.49 -17.47 -9.26
N GLY A 151 9.95 -16.23 -9.41
CA GLY A 151 11.15 -15.87 -10.12
C GLY A 151 12.42 -16.14 -9.30
N ALA A 152 13.58 -15.96 -9.91
CA ALA A 152 14.85 -16.26 -9.27
C ALA A 152 15.13 -15.46 -7.98
N TRP A 153 14.58 -14.25 -7.88
CA TRP A 153 14.78 -13.35 -6.74
C TRP A 153 13.56 -13.27 -5.81
N SER A 154 12.56 -14.10 -6.02
CA SER A 154 11.35 -14.13 -5.18
C SER A 154 11.60 -14.51 -3.71
N GLY A 155 12.77 -15.07 -3.41
CA GLY A 155 13.17 -15.48 -2.06
C GLY A 155 13.79 -14.39 -1.20
N PHE A 156 13.99 -13.18 -1.74
CA PHE A 156 14.54 -12.04 -1.00
C PHE A 156 13.42 -11.22 -0.34
N GLU A 157 13.82 -10.51 0.71
CA GLU A 157 13.04 -9.44 1.33
C GLU A 157 13.36 -8.11 0.64
N TYR A 158 12.34 -7.26 0.47
CA TYR A 158 12.49 -5.96 -0.17
C TYR A 158 11.91 -4.89 0.75
N ASP A 159 12.73 -3.87 1.02
CA ASP A 159 12.32 -2.70 1.79
C ASP A 159 12.51 -1.44 0.94
N PHE A 160 11.39 -0.87 0.51
CA PHE A 160 11.29 0.38 -0.22
C PHE A 160 10.59 1.46 0.60
N SER A 161 10.42 1.25 1.92
CA SER A 161 9.71 2.19 2.79
C SER A 161 10.32 3.59 2.71
N GLY A 162 9.47 4.61 2.79
CA GLY A 162 9.87 6.01 2.74
C GLY A 162 10.46 6.46 1.41
N SER A 163 10.27 5.70 0.33
CA SER A 163 10.83 6.01 -0.98
C SER A 163 10.07 7.13 -1.69
N ILE A 164 10.79 7.98 -2.43
CA ILE A 164 10.20 8.94 -3.36
C ILE A 164 10.39 8.44 -4.79
N PHE A 165 9.32 7.93 -5.39
CA PHE A 165 9.29 7.44 -6.76
C PHE A 165 8.87 8.56 -7.72
N PHE A 166 9.83 9.35 -8.19
CA PHE A 166 9.63 10.41 -9.19
C PHE A 166 9.74 9.90 -10.64
N TYR A 167 9.49 8.62 -10.84
CA TYR A 167 9.47 7.90 -12.12
C TYR A 167 8.38 6.82 -12.05
N PRO A 168 7.86 6.34 -13.21
CA PRO A 168 6.87 5.26 -13.20
C PRO A 168 7.42 3.98 -12.58
N VAL A 169 6.66 3.39 -11.67
CA VAL A 169 6.97 2.08 -11.06
C VAL A 169 6.19 1.00 -11.80
N ASP A 170 6.90 -0.01 -12.32
CA ASP A 170 6.30 -1.21 -12.90
C ASP A 170 6.88 -2.45 -12.20
N LEU A 171 6.02 -3.06 -11.38
CA LEU A 171 6.28 -4.33 -10.68
C LEU A 171 5.15 -5.33 -10.94
N THR A 172 4.56 -5.26 -12.15
CA THR A 172 3.48 -6.15 -12.57
C THR A 172 3.89 -7.62 -12.54
N ARG A 173 2.95 -8.50 -12.15
CA ARG A 173 3.16 -9.96 -12.13
C ARG A 173 4.41 -10.41 -11.37
N SER A 174 4.82 -9.64 -10.37
CA SER A 174 5.92 -9.97 -9.47
C SER A 174 5.49 -11.01 -8.44
N TYR A 175 6.40 -11.91 -8.07
CA TYR A 175 6.13 -12.96 -7.09
C TYR A 175 7.03 -12.79 -5.87
N TYR A 176 6.42 -12.56 -4.70
CA TYR A 176 7.13 -12.36 -3.43
C TYR A 176 6.85 -13.54 -2.49
N THR A 177 7.89 -14.23 -2.02
CA THR A 177 7.75 -15.29 -1.01
C THR A 177 8.06 -14.83 0.40
N LYS A 178 8.66 -13.66 0.54
CA LYS A 178 9.05 -12.98 1.77
C LYS A 178 8.30 -11.67 1.92
N PRO A 179 8.27 -11.06 3.10
CA PRO A 179 7.67 -9.73 3.28
C PRO A 179 8.26 -8.69 2.35
N VAL A 180 7.44 -7.74 1.92
CA VAL A 180 7.87 -6.58 1.15
C VAL A 180 7.21 -5.32 1.67
N HIS A 181 7.99 -4.24 1.79
CA HIS A 181 7.61 -2.96 2.36
C HIS A 181 7.64 -1.88 1.30
N PHE A 182 6.51 -1.21 1.08
CA PHE A 182 6.36 -0.01 0.25
C PHE A 182 5.73 1.15 1.04
N SER A 183 5.53 0.98 2.34
CA SER A 183 4.85 1.95 3.21
C SER A 183 5.57 3.30 3.25
N GLU A 184 4.86 4.36 3.65
CA GLU A 184 5.40 5.72 3.80
C GLU A 184 5.99 6.32 2.51
N SER A 185 5.62 5.78 1.36
CA SER A 185 6.22 6.13 0.07
C SER A 185 5.40 7.16 -0.72
N VAL A 186 6.07 7.95 -1.55
CA VAL A 186 5.43 8.93 -2.44
C VAL A 186 5.65 8.54 -3.90
N TYR A 187 4.56 8.37 -4.63
CA TYR A 187 4.57 8.04 -6.06
C TYR A 187 4.11 9.24 -6.87
N TRP A 188 5.05 9.96 -7.49
CA TRP A 188 4.77 11.13 -8.31
C TRP A 188 4.20 10.80 -9.68
N SER A 189 4.44 9.59 -10.15
CA SER A 189 3.97 9.08 -11.43
C SER A 189 3.12 7.81 -11.21
N SER A 190 2.77 7.10 -12.29
CA SER A 190 2.00 5.86 -12.17
C SER A 190 2.76 4.77 -11.42
N ALA A 191 2.01 4.02 -10.61
CA ALA A 191 2.50 2.85 -9.89
C ALA A 191 1.69 1.63 -10.28
N ASN A 192 2.33 0.61 -10.85
CA ASN A 192 1.67 -0.60 -11.32
C ASN A 192 2.25 -1.83 -10.63
N PHE A 193 1.41 -2.47 -9.79
CA PHE A 193 1.68 -3.70 -9.04
C PHE A 193 0.77 -4.85 -9.48
N SER A 194 0.00 -4.67 -10.56
CA SER A 194 -1.09 -5.56 -10.94
C SER A 194 -0.62 -6.99 -11.26
N GLY A 195 -1.51 -7.95 -11.02
CA GLY A 195 -1.27 -9.36 -11.29
C GLY A 195 -0.20 -10.03 -10.43
N SER A 196 0.24 -9.38 -9.36
CA SER A 196 1.33 -9.84 -8.49
C SER A 196 0.86 -10.86 -7.45
N THR A 197 1.78 -11.65 -6.90
CA THR A 197 1.52 -12.63 -5.86
C THR A 197 2.39 -12.35 -4.62
N TYR A 198 1.74 -12.09 -3.49
CA TYR A 198 2.36 -11.86 -2.19
C TYR A 198 2.06 -13.05 -1.29
N ARG A 199 3.08 -13.89 -0.97
CA ARG A 199 2.89 -15.07 -0.11
C ARG A 199 3.03 -14.76 1.38
N ALA A 200 3.74 -13.70 1.70
CA ALA A 200 3.89 -13.16 3.04
C ALA A 200 3.21 -11.79 3.12
N TRP A 201 3.30 -11.15 4.26
CA TRP A 201 2.77 -9.81 4.47
C TRP A 201 3.35 -8.78 3.48
N VAL A 202 2.52 -7.82 3.07
CA VAL A 202 2.91 -6.68 2.24
C VAL A 202 2.35 -5.39 2.82
N GLY A 203 3.21 -4.36 2.95
CA GLY A 203 2.82 -3.03 3.38
C GLY A 203 2.85 -2.02 2.24
N PHE A 204 1.73 -1.29 2.09
CA PHE A 204 1.55 -0.14 1.21
C PHE A 204 0.99 1.07 1.97
N SER A 205 0.91 0.97 3.31
CA SER A 205 0.28 1.95 4.19
C SER A 205 0.99 3.31 4.19
N ASP A 206 0.32 4.35 4.69
CA ASP A 206 0.87 5.71 4.86
C ASP A 206 1.43 6.33 3.56
N SER A 207 1.00 5.85 2.42
CA SER A 207 1.59 6.18 1.12
C SER A 207 0.76 7.21 0.35
N THR A 208 1.42 8.04 -0.46
CA THR A 208 0.76 9.01 -1.33
C THR A 208 0.96 8.67 -2.80
N TYR A 209 -0.13 8.39 -3.50
CA TYR A 209 -0.15 8.09 -4.93
C TYR A 209 -0.70 9.31 -5.68
N ARG A 210 0.19 10.11 -6.29
CA ARG A 210 -0.21 11.27 -7.11
C ARG A 210 -0.67 10.86 -8.51
N GLY A 211 -0.05 9.83 -9.08
CA GLY A 211 -0.49 9.23 -10.34
C GLY A 211 -1.40 8.02 -10.12
N ARG A 212 -1.94 7.48 -11.21
CA ARG A 212 -2.75 6.26 -11.17
C ARG A 212 -2.00 5.11 -10.49
N ALA A 213 -2.68 4.43 -9.57
CA ALA A 213 -2.19 3.23 -8.92
C ALA A 213 -2.99 1.99 -9.36
N ASP A 214 -2.29 0.93 -9.76
CA ASP A 214 -2.92 -0.31 -10.22
C ASP A 214 -2.39 -1.51 -9.43
N PHE A 215 -3.26 -2.11 -8.61
CA PHE A 215 -3.01 -3.33 -7.83
C PHE A 215 -3.88 -4.50 -8.31
N SER A 216 -4.59 -4.33 -9.42
CA SER A 216 -5.64 -5.23 -9.88
C SER A 216 -5.13 -6.64 -10.17
N GLY A 217 -6.01 -7.64 -10.04
CA GLY A 217 -5.74 -9.03 -10.39
C GLY A 217 -4.66 -9.71 -9.55
N SER A 218 -4.31 -9.12 -8.40
CA SER A 218 -3.24 -9.60 -7.51
C SER A 218 -3.75 -10.66 -6.53
N THR A 219 -2.83 -11.45 -5.98
CA THR A 219 -3.13 -12.48 -4.99
C THR A 219 -2.32 -12.24 -3.72
N TYR A 220 -3.02 -11.90 -2.64
CA TYR A 220 -2.45 -11.69 -1.32
C TYR A 220 -2.73 -12.92 -0.45
N ARG A 221 -1.66 -13.68 -0.12
CA ARG A 221 -1.78 -14.90 0.71
C ARG A 221 -1.47 -14.64 2.18
N GLY A 222 -0.64 -13.66 2.48
CA GLY A 222 -0.47 -13.06 3.79
C GLY A 222 -1.27 -11.78 3.91
N GLY A 223 -1.25 -11.14 5.08
CA GLY A 223 -1.90 -9.86 5.32
C GLY A 223 -1.44 -8.78 4.32
N ALA A 224 -2.35 -7.91 3.94
CA ALA A 224 -2.08 -6.79 3.03
C ALA A 224 -2.56 -5.48 3.68
N ASP A 225 -1.66 -4.53 3.73
CA ASP A 225 -1.83 -3.31 4.49
C ASP A 225 -1.75 -2.09 3.58
N PHE A 226 -2.88 -1.36 3.45
CA PHE A 226 -3.03 -0.17 2.61
C PHE A 226 -3.55 1.03 3.42
N HIS A 227 -3.60 0.93 4.75
CA HIS A 227 -4.23 1.94 5.60
C HIS A 227 -3.58 3.32 5.50
N GLU A 228 -4.29 4.36 5.94
CA GLU A 228 -3.83 5.77 5.99
C GLU A 228 -3.21 6.28 4.68
N SER A 229 -3.61 5.72 3.53
CA SER A 229 -3.03 6.06 2.23
C SER A 229 -3.86 7.12 1.49
N ILE A 230 -3.20 7.93 0.67
CA ILE A 230 -3.82 9.00 -0.12
C ILE A 230 -3.67 8.67 -1.60
N TYR A 231 -4.81 8.47 -2.28
CA TYR A 231 -4.89 8.23 -3.72
C TYR A 231 -5.45 9.48 -4.40
N GLN A 232 -4.56 10.30 -5.01
CA GLN A 232 -4.96 11.55 -5.67
C GLN A 232 -5.51 11.34 -7.08
N ALA A 233 -5.28 10.19 -7.69
CA ALA A 233 -5.83 9.77 -8.97
C ALA A 233 -6.58 8.45 -8.82
N GLU A 234 -7.12 7.91 -9.92
CA GLU A 234 -7.77 6.60 -9.97
C GLU A 234 -6.89 5.50 -9.35
N VAL A 235 -7.50 4.66 -8.50
CA VAL A 235 -6.89 3.44 -7.99
C VAL A 235 -7.68 2.20 -8.39
N ASP A 236 -7.00 1.19 -8.92
CA ASP A 236 -7.59 -0.08 -9.30
C ASP A 236 -7.09 -1.22 -8.40
N LEU A 237 -7.95 -1.74 -7.53
CA LEU A 237 -7.74 -2.86 -6.63
C LEU A 237 -8.62 -4.06 -7.01
N SER A 238 -9.26 -4.00 -8.19
CA SER A 238 -10.25 -4.97 -8.64
C SER A 238 -9.64 -6.34 -8.97
N LYS A 239 -10.51 -7.37 -9.02
CA LYS A 239 -10.16 -8.73 -9.45
C LYS A 239 -9.07 -9.39 -8.61
N SER A 240 -8.89 -8.91 -7.39
CA SER A 240 -7.85 -9.36 -6.47
C SER A 240 -8.38 -10.43 -5.51
N VAL A 241 -7.48 -11.27 -5.01
CA VAL A 241 -7.81 -12.32 -4.05
C VAL A 241 -7.02 -12.10 -2.76
N TYR A 242 -7.72 -11.74 -1.69
CA TYR A 242 -7.17 -11.60 -0.36
C TYR A 242 -7.47 -12.87 0.43
N GLN A 243 -6.43 -13.66 0.75
CA GLN A 243 -6.59 -14.94 1.47
C GLN A 243 -6.48 -14.78 2.97
N ASP A 244 -5.85 -13.71 3.42
CA ASP A 244 -5.71 -13.27 4.80
C ASP A 244 -6.33 -11.87 4.93
N TRP A 245 -6.25 -11.24 6.11
CA TRP A 245 -6.80 -9.90 6.35
C TRP A 245 -6.25 -8.85 5.38
N VAL A 246 -7.08 -7.87 5.08
CA VAL A 246 -6.68 -6.68 4.33
C VAL A 246 -7.21 -5.43 5.00
N ASP A 247 -6.37 -4.42 5.04
CA ASP A 247 -6.61 -3.17 5.72
C ASP A 247 -6.53 -1.99 4.76
N PHE A 248 -7.63 -1.24 4.63
CA PHE A 248 -7.76 -0.02 3.85
C PHE A 248 -8.25 1.16 4.70
N HIS A 249 -8.28 1.01 6.05
CA HIS A 249 -8.90 2.00 6.93
C HIS A 249 -8.21 3.37 6.84
N GLU A 250 -8.93 4.42 7.24
CA GLU A 250 -8.45 5.82 7.31
C GLU A 250 -7.81 6.34 6.00
N SER A 251 -8.17 5.74 4.84
CA SER A 251 -7.61 6.10 3.54
C SER A 251 -8.46 7.17 2.84
N THR A 252 -7.81 8.01 2.02
CA THR A 252 -8.47 9.06 1.24
C THR A 252 -8.33 8.81 -0.26
N TYR A 253 -9.46 8.70 -0.94
CA TYR A 253 -9.58 8.47 -2.37
C TYR A 253 -10.16 9.71 -3.05
N TRP A 254 -9.31 10.46 -3.78
CA TRP A 254 -9.71 11.65 -4.53
C TRP A 254 -10.27 11.31 -5.92
N GLY A 255 -9.72 10.29 -6.58
CA GLY A 255 -10.23 9.76 -7.82
C GLY A 255 -11.07 8.49 -7.61
N ASP A 256 -11.55 7.90 -8.71
CA ASP A 256 -12.31 6.66 -8.70
C ASP A 256 -11.55 5.55 -7.98
N ALA A 257 -12.23 4.85 -7.05
CA ALA A 257 -11.69 3.72 -6.31
C ALA A 257 -12.40 2.42 -6.71
N ASN A 258 -11.67 1.53 -7.37
CA ASN A 258 -12.24 0.30 -7.91
C ASN A 258 -11.80 -0.93 -7.12
N PHE A 259 -12.70 -1.52 -6.33
CA PHE A 259 -12.53 -2.77 -5.56
C PHE A 259 -13.33 -3.94 -6.15
N SER A 260 -13.87 -3.79 -7.36
CA SER A 260 -14.84 -4.71 -7.95
C SER A 260 -14.26 -6.10 -8.26
N GLU A 261 -15.15 -7.10 -8.34
CA GLU A 261 -14.84 -8.48 -8.72
C GLU A 261 -13.75 -9.15 -7.85
N SER A 262 -13.54 -8.66 -6.62
CA SER A 262 -12.53 -9.14 -5.69
C SER A 262 -13.07 -10.17 -4.69
N ALA A 263 -12.20 -11.06 -4.22
CA ALA A 263 -12.55 -12.08 -3.23
C ALA A 263 -11.78 -11.86 -1.92
N TYR A 264 -12.51 -11.52 -0.88
CA TYR A 264 -12.01 -11.34 0.48
C TYR A 264 -12.35 -12.59 1.29
N ARG A 265 -11.34 -13.38 1.65
CA ARG A 265 -11.52 -14.66 2.34
C ARG A 265 -11.41 -14.56 3.84
N SER A 266 -10.84 -13.47 4.34
CA SER A 266 -10.76 -13.09 5.74
C SER A 266 -11.30 -11.68 5.92
N TRP A 267 -11.07 -11.06 7.07
CA TRP A 267 -11.54 -9.72 7.40
C TRP A 267 -11.04 -8.66 6.41
N ALA A 268 -11.95 -7.79 5.97
CA ALA A 268 -11.63 -6.65 5.13
C ALA A 268 -12.07 -5.36 5.83
N ASP A 269 -11.11 -4.47 6.08
CA ASP A 269 -11.32 -3.23 6.79
C ASP A 269 -11.27 -2.03 5.84
N PHE A 270 -12.37 -1.27 5.74
CA PHE A 270 -12.51 -0.01 5.02
C PHE A 270 -13.00 1.11 5.95
N TYR A 271 -12.85 0.92 7.26
CA TYR A 271 -13.33 1.82 8.30
C TYR A 271 -12.74 3.23 8.12
N ASP A 272 -13.56 4.25 8.46
CA ASP A 272 -13.17 5.67 8.59
C ASP A 272 -12.49 6.27 7.35
N SER A 273 -12.83 5.78 6.15
CA SER A 273 -12.24 6.21 4.88
C SER A 273 -13.08 7.28 4.18
N THR A 274 -12.44 8.02 3.28
CA THR A 274 -13.05 9.13 2.54
C THR A 274 -12.97 8.89 1.04
N TYR A 275 -14.12 8.90 0.34
CA TYR A 275 -14.23 8.69 -1.10
C TYR A 275 -14.87 9.91 -1.75
N GLN A 276 -14.14 10.59 -2.64
CA GLN A 276 -14.65 11.80 -3.29
C GLN A 276 -15.38 11.50 -4.59
N ASP A 277 -14.80 10.64 -5.43
CA ASP A 277 -15.41 10.19 -6.67
C ASP A 277 -16.11 8.82 -6.50
N GLU A 278 -16.34 8.06 -7.57
CA GLU A 278 -17.04 6.78 -7.53
C GLU A 278 -16.23 5.71 -6.78
N ALA A 279 -16.89 5.02 -5.84
CA ALA A 279 -16.37 3.82 -5.20
C ALA A 279 -17.10 2.58 -5.68
N SER A 280 -16.42 1.65 -6.33
CA SER A 280 -17.02 0.43 -6.87
C SER A 280 -16.55 -0.82 -6.13
N PHE A 281 -17.50 -1.52 -5.53
CA PHE A 281 -17.33 -2.84 -4.90
C PHE A 281 -18.09 -3.93 -5.66
N THR A 282 -18.53 -3.65 -6.90
CA THR A 282 -19.41 -4.49 -7.72
C THR A 282 -18.88 -5.90 -7.86
N GLY A 283 -19.73 -6.91 -7.63
CA GLY A 283 -19.42 -8.31 -7.86
C GLY A 283 -18.37 -8.92 -6.93
N SER A 284 -18.05 -8.25 -5.83
CA SER A 284 -17.07 -8.72 -4.85
C SER A 284 -17.69 -9.73 -3.87
N THR A 285 -16.87 -10.61 -3.31
CA THR A 285 -17.31 -11.62 -2.34
C THR A 285 -16.53 -11.47 -1.04
N TYR A 286 -17.25 -11.34 0.08
CA TYR A 286 -16.73 -11.23 1.43
C TYR A 286 -17.12 -12.49 2.20
N GLN A 287 -16.14 -13.38 2.50
CA GLN A 287 -16.39 -14.67 3.16
C GLN A 287 -16.45 -14.56 4.69
N GLU A 288 -15.66 -13.63 5.25
CA GLU A 288 -15.74 -13.21 6.65
C GLU A 288 -16.31 -11.79 6.73
N GLY A 289 -16.12 -11.10 7.85
CA GLY A 289 -16.66 -9.78 8.04
C GLY A 289 -16.02 -8.71 7.15
N VAL A 290 -16.80 -7.67 6.86
CA VAL A 290 -16.30 -6.44 6.23
C VAL A 290 -16.80 -5.21 6.99
N ASP A 291 -15.87 -4.32 7.30
CA ASP A 291 -16.17 -3.03 7.93
C ASP A 291 -16.08 -1.89 6.91
N LEU A 292 -17.22 -1.30 6.58
CA LEU A 292 -17.37 -0.12 5.72
C LEU A 292 -17.95 1.05 6.53
N SER A 293 -17.87 0.94 7.87
CA SER A 293 -18.49 1.91 8.77
C SER A 293 -17.66 3.19 8.89
N CYS A 294 -18.28 4.22 9.42
CA CYS A 294 -17.66 5.51 9.72
C CYS A 294 -17.06 6.24 8.51
N SER A 295 -17.34 5.81 7.30
CA SER A 295 -16.78 6.37 6.06
C SER A 295 -17.63 7.47 5.46
N ILE A 296 -17.02 8.33 4.65
CA ILE A 296 -17.72 9.43 3.95
C ILE A 296 -17.58 9.23 2.44
N TYR A 297 -18.70 9.10 1.78
CA TYR A 297 -18.81 8.92 0.33
C TYR A 297 -19.49 10.14 -0.27
N TRP A 298 -18.74 10.96 -1.02
CA TRP A 298 -19.34 12.07 -1.79
C TRP A 298 -19.86 11.61 -3.14
N GLY A 299 -19.10 10.74 -3.82
CA GLY A 299 -19.49 10.15 -5.08
C GLY A 299 -20.43 8.96 -4.93
N ARG A 300 -20.82 8.39 -6.07
CA ARG A 300 -21.65 7.18 -6.13
C ARG A 300 -20.92 5.99 -5.52
N VAL A 301 -21.67 5.15 -4.77
CA VAL A 301 -21.15 3.88 -4.27
C VAL A 301 -21.90 2.71 -4.88
N ASN A 302 -21.16 1.77 -5.44
CA ASN A 302 -21.73 0.66 -6.19
C ASN A 302 -21.35 -0.70 -5.57
N PHE A 303 -22.36 -1.37 -4.99
CA PHE A 303 -22.23 -2.72 -4.40
C PHE A 303 -22.97 -3.79 -5.23
N ARG A 304 -23.39 -3.50 -6.46
CA ARG A 304 -24.19 -4.41 -7.28
C ARG A 304 -23.56 -5.79 -7.39
N GLY A 305 -24.39 -6.82 -7.19
CA GLY A 305 -23.98 -8.21 -7.35
C GLY A 305 -22.93 -8.70 -6.33
N SER A 306 -22.67 -7.96 -5.26
CA SER A 306 -21.74 -8.36 -4.22
C SER A 306 -22.34 -9.37 -3.25
N ILE A 307 -21.52 -10.29 -2.75
CA ILE A 307 -21.94 -11.36 -1.84
C ILE A 307 -21.25 -11.19 -0.50
N TYR A 308 -22.05 -11.09 0.55
CA TYR A 308 -21.61 -11.01 1.94
C TYR A 308 -22.03 -12.30 2.65
N GLU A 309 -21.02 -13.14 2.96
CA GLU A 309 -21.28 -14.43 3.60
C GLU A 309 -21.39 -14.31 5.13
N ASP A 310 -20.82 -13.24 5.72
CA ASP A 310 -20.88 -12.93 7.15
C ASP A 310 -21.24 -11.46 7.40
N GLU A 311 -20.80 -10.87 8.51
CA GLU A 311 -21.13 -9.52 8.95
C GLU A 311 -20.66 -8.47 7.94
N ALA A 312 -21.53 -7.51 7.60
CA ALA A 312 -21.20 -6.32 6.81
C ALA A 312 -21.75 -5.08 7.54
N THR A 313 -20.87 -4.18 7.95
CA THR A 313 -21.25 -2.97 8.67
C THR A 313 -21.01 -1.71 7.84
N PHE A 314 -22.00 -0.82 7.86
CA PHE A 314 -22.02 0.49 7.20
C PHE A 314 -22.35 1.60 8.20
N SER A 315 -22.43 1.28 9.49
CA SER A 315 -22.91 2.19 10.54
C SER A 315 -22.04 3.44 10.65
N GLY A 316 -22.63 4.57 11.00
CA GLY A 316 -21.90 5.83 11.16
C GLY A 316 -21.36 6.45 9.87
N SER A 317 -21.68 5.87 8.71
CA SER A 317 -21.23 6.38 7.41
C SER A 317 -22.17 7.45 6.85
N ILE A 318 -21.65 8.26 5.92
CA ILE A 318 -22.40 9.27 5.19
C ILE A 318 -22.30 8.98 3.68
N PHE A 319 -23.43 8.75 3.03
CA PHE A 319 -23.54 8.61 1.58
C PHE A 319 -24.18 9.87 1.01
N GLN A 320 -23.39 10.77 0.44
CA GLN A 320 -23.86 12.05 -0.11
C GLN A 320 -24.60 11.84 -1.44
N ASP A 321 -24.06 11.03 -2.33
CA ASP A 321 -24.70 10.58 -3.56
C ASP A 321 -25.35 9.20 -3.39
N THR A 322 -25.70 8.52 -4.46
CA THR A 322 -26.46 7.28 -4.47
C THR A 322 -25.62 6.06 -4.07
N ILE A 323 -26.23 5.17 -3.30
CA ILE A 323 -25.73 3.82 -3.01
C ILE A 323 -26.60 2.80 -3.74
N ASP A 324 -25.98 1.73 -4.25
CA ASP A 324 -26.66 0.77 -5.11
C ASP A 324 -26.26 -0.69 -4.76
N PHE A 325 -27.23 -1.45 -4.25
CA PHE A 325 -27.14 -2.89 -3.97
C PHE A 325 -27.90 -3.74 -5.00
N GLY A 326 -28.41 -3.12 -6.05
CA GLY A 326 -29.22 -3.78 -7.04
C GLY A 326 -28.51 -4.84 -7.86
N LYS A 327 -29.09 -5.16 -8.98
CA LYS A 327 -28.61 -6.19 -9.87
C LYS A 327 -27.42 -5.70 -10.70
N ASP A 328 -26.32 -6.46 -10.67
CA ASP A 328 -25.22 -6.23 -11.61
C ASP A 328 -25.63 -6.64 -13.03
N THR A 329 -25.39 -5.75 -13.99
CA THR A 329 -25.71 -5.99 -15.40
C THR A 329 -24.75 -6.95 -16.10
N GLY A 330 -23.52 -7.12 -15.57
CA GLY A 330 -22.49 -8.00 -16.13
C GLY A 330 -22.66 -9.45 -15.69
N SER A 331 -22.70 -9.70 -14.39
CA SER A 331 -22.88 -11.03 -13.81
C SER A 331 -24.35 -11.47 -13.78
N GLY A 332 -25.28 -10.52 -13.79
CA GLY A 332 -26.73 -10.74 -13.66
C GLY A 332 -27.19 -11.10 -12.24
N GLY A 333 -26.28 -11.14 -11.26
CA GLY A 333 -26.57 -11.35 -9.84
C GLY A 333 -26.98 -10.06 -9.11
N SER A 334 -27.86 -10.17 -8.11
CA SER A 334 -28.13 -9.10 -7.14
C SER A 334 -27.23 -9.26 -5.93
N SER A 335 -27.00 -8.17 -5.20
CA SER A 335 -26.28 -8.24 -3.93
C SER A 335 -27.00 -9.15 -2.95
N ARG A 336 -26.26 -9.87 -2.12
CA ARG A 336 -26.81 -10.86 -1.19
C ARG A 336 -26.07 -10.84 0.13
N PHE A 337 -26.82 -10.81 1.24
CA PHE A 337 -26.35 -10.95 2.61
C PHE A 337 -26.79 -12.33 3.13
N THR A 338 -25.84 -13.24 3.34
CA THR A 338 -26.18 -14.67 3.51
C THR A 338 -26.54 -15.02 4.96
N ARG A 339 -25.73 -14.64 5.94
CA ARG A 339 -25.91 -15.04 7.35
C ARG A 339 -26.68 -14.01 8.16
N CYS A 340 -26.43 -12.74 7.96
CA CYS A 340 -27.04 -11.64 8.70
C CYS A 340 -27.35 -10.46 7.80
N ALA A 341 -28.34 -9.66 8.16
CA ALA A 341 -28.63 -8.43 7.49
C ALA A 341 -27.49 -7.42 7.71
N PRO A 342 -27.20 -6.55 6.74
CA PRO A 342 -26.17 -5.53 6.90
C PRO A 342 -26.55 -4.55 8.02
N ALA A 343 -25.54 -4.10 8.77
CA ALA A 343 -25.73 -3.13 9.84
C ALA A 343 -25.52 -1.71 9.34
N PHE A 344 -26.57 -0.91 9.29
CA PHE A 344 -26.53 0.53 9.02
C PHE A 344 -26.63 1.38 10.28
N TYR A 345 -26.74 0.73 11.44
CA TYR A 345 -26.83 1.35 12.75
C TYR A 345 -26.03 0.56 13.76
N ASP A 346 -25.21 1.25 14.54
CA ASP A 346 -24.47 0.67 15.67
C ASP A 346 -25.22 1.00 16.99
N GLU A 347 -25.83 -0.03 17.58
CA GLU A 347 -26.56 0.10 18.85
C GLU A 347 -25.61 0.41 20.04
N ALA A 348 -24.38 -0.07 19.99
CA ALA A 348 -23.41 0.11 21.08
C ALA A 348 -22.89 1.55 21.14
N ASN A 349 -22.57 2.13 19.98
CA ASN A 349 -22.07 3.49 19.85
C ASN A 349 -23.14 4.51 19.49
N GLN A 350 -24.39 4.05 19.27
CA GLN A 350 -25.54 4.87 18.88
C GLN A 350 -25.27 5.72 17.61
N GLN A 351 -24.57 5.13 16.65
CA GLN A 351 -24.27 5.79 15.38
C GLN A 351 -25.14 5.24 14.25
N ASN A 352 -25.80 6.11 13.52
CA ASN A 352 -26.60 5.78 12.37
C ASN A 352 -25.98 6.24 11.06
N THR A 353 -26.38 5.62 9.96
CA THR A 353 -25.96 6.00 8.61
C THR A 353 -26.85 7.13 8.07
N LEU A 354 -26.24 8.09 7.38
CA LEU A 354 -26.92 9.23 6.79
C LEU A 354 -26.87 9.19 5.26
N PHE A 355 -27.98 9.57 4.60
CA PHE A 355 -28.11 9.55 3.16
C PHE A 355 -28.42 10.93 2.59
N GLY A 356 -27.70 11.35 1.54
CA GLY A 356 -27.91 12.61 0.85
C GLY A 356 -28.93 12.48 -0.30
N ALA A 357 -28.79 11.44 -1.11
CA ALA A 357 -29.63 11.20 -2.27
C ALA A 357 -30.89 10.39 -1.92
N PRO A 358 -32.06 10.68 -2.59
CA PRO A 358 -33.27 9.92 -2.38
C PRO A 358 -33.40 8.66 -3.27
N ASN A 359 -32.53 8.50 -4.29
CA ASN A 359 -32.65 7.46 -5.31
C ASN A 359 -31.66 6.29 -5.05
N ASN A 360 -31.62 5.81 -3.81
CA ASN A 360 -30.80 4.67 -3.43
C ASN A 360 -31.46 3.35 -3.86
N ASP A 361 -30.68 2.34 -4.23
CA ASP A 361 -31.18 1.00 -4.54
C ASP A 361 -30.74 0.00 -3.48
N PHE A 362 -31.66 -0.40 -2.60
CA PHE A 362 -31.47 -1.41 -1.57
C PHE A 362 -32.09 -2.77 -1.94
N SER A 363 -32.29 -3.06 -3.23
CA SER A 363 -32.92 -4.30 -3.74
C SER A 363 -31.95 -5.49 -3.72
N ALA A 364 -31.42 -5.85 -2.55
CA ALA A 364 -30.66 -7.07 -2.35
C ALA A 364 -31.54 -8.33 -2.53
N GLU A 365 -30.94 -9.47 -2.89
CA GLU A 365 -31.65 -10.73 -3.06
C GLU A 365 -32.15 -11.27 -1.72
N ASN A 366 -33.46 -11.57 -1.65
CA ASN A 366 -34.12 -12.01 -0.42
C ASN A 366 -34.43 -13.51 -0.40
N SER A 367 -34.27 -14.22 -1.52
CA SER A 367 -34.70 -15.62 -1.65
C SER A 367 -33.82 -16.59 -0.87
N GLU A 368 -32.54 -16.28 -0.72
CA GLU A 368 -31.53 -17.10 -0.04
C GLU A 368 -30.65 -16.29 0.93
N GLY A 369 -31.15 -15.14 1.43
CA GLY A 369 -30.37 -14.24 2.26
C GLY A 369 -31.20 -13.38 3.20
N CYS A 370 -30.51 -12.53 3.94
CA CYS A 370 -31.12 -11.57 4.86
C CYS A 370 -31.47 -10.27 4.12
N PRO A 371 -32.74 -9.80 4.14
CA PRO A 371 -33.13 -8.58 3.45
C PRO A 371 -32.62 -7.33 4.18
N ILE A 372 -32.41 -6.26 3.43
CA ILE A 372 -32.30 -4.91 3.98
C ILE A 372 -33.73 -4.47 4.34
N LEU A 373 -33.99 -4.28 5.64
CA LEU A 373 -35.30 -3.81 6.10
C LEU A 373 -35.37 -2.30 5.93
N LEU A 374 -36.43 -1.83 5.26
CA LEU A 374 -36.62 -0.42 4.91
C LEU A 374 -37.71 0.24 5.72
N THR A 375 -37.54 1.52 5.99
CA THR A 375 -38.59 2.45 6.48
C THR A 375 -39.56 2.83 5.37
N PRO A 376 -40.70 3.48 5.67
CA PRO A 376 -41.60 4.06 4.64
C PRO A 376 -40.93 5.11 3.74
N ASP A 377 -39.83 5.69 4.17
CA ASP A 377 -39.03 6.66 3.38
C ASP A 377 -37.96 5.96 2.50
N GLU A 378 -38.07 4.63 2.34
CA GLU A 378 -37.18 3.80 1.52
C GLU A 378 -35.71 3.82 1.99
N LEU A 379 -35.44 4.09 3.29
CA LEU A 379 -34.13 4.00 3.93
C LEU A 379 -34.04 2.76 4.82
N PRO A 380 -32.83 2.20 5.05
CA PRO A 380 -32.62 1.18 6.05
C PRO A 380 -33.14 1.63 7.44
N LEU A 381 -33.52 0.67 8.30
CA LEU A 381 -34.02 0.98 9.64
C LEU A 381 -32.98 1.81 10.42
N ASP A 382 -33.49 2.74 11.23
CA ASP A 382 -32.74 3.66 12.07
C ASP A 382 -31.83 4.66 11.29
N CYS A 383 -31.93 4.70 9.97
CA CYS A 383 -31.27 5.65 9.11
C CYS A 383 -32.12 6.89 8.81
N ARG A 384 -31.50 7.95 8.36
CA ARG A 384 -32.17 9.20 7.99
C ARG A 384 -31.48 9.92 6.84
N PHE A 385 -32.22 10.84 6.21
CA PHE A 385 -31.63 11.76 5.24
C PHE A 385 -30.85 12.88 5.93
N LEU A 386 -29.79 13.32 5.27
CA LEU A 386 -29.09 14.56 5.61
C LEU A 386 -30.04 15.74 5.54
N SER A 387 -30.02 16.60 6.55
CA SER A 387 -30.70 17.90 6.49
C SER A 387 -30.00 18.82 5.48
N THR A 388 -30.71 19.86 5.02
CA THR A 388 -30.13 20.88 4.12
C THR A 388 -28.84 21.48 4.70
N ALA A 389 -28.85 21.84 5.99
CA ALA A 389 -27.67 22.41 6.63
C ALA A 389 -26.47 21.43 6.67
N GLN A 390 -26.72 20.13 6.81
CA GLN A 390 -25.65 19.11 6.78
C GLN A 390 -25.09 18.93 5.37
N LYS A 391 -25.96 18.96 4.34
CA LYS A 391 -25.54 18.93 2.93
C LYS A 391 -24.71 20.16 2.56
N ASP A 392 -25.14 21.34 3.01
CA ASP A 392 -24.42 22.60 2.79
C ASP A 392 -23.02 22.57 3.47
N TYR A 393 -22.94 22.01 4.67
CA TYR A 393 -21.65 21.84 5.37
C TYR A 393 -20.72 20.90 4.61
N LEU A 394 -21.21 19.72 4.19
CA LEU A 394 -20.43 18.75 3.40
C LEU A 394 -19.95 19.38 2.09
N GLY A 395 -20.82 20.05 1.32
CA GLY A 395 -20.43 20.70 0.08
C GLY A 395 -19.37 21.78 0.27
N ASN A 396 -19.49 22.59 1.32
CA ASN A 396 -18.48 23.62 1.64
C ASN A 396 -17.15 22.99 2.09
N THR A 397 -17.20 21.88 2.83
CA THR A 397 -15.98 21.19 3.30
C THR A 397 -15.28 20.50 2.13
N LEU A 398 -16.04 19.85 1.23
CA LEU A 398 -15.49 19.28 0.00
C LEU A 398 -14.76 20.34 -0.81
N HIS A 399 -15.40 21.49 -1.06
CA HIS A 399 -14.78 22.58 -1.81
C HIS A 399 -13.48 23.08 -1.15
N ARG A 400 -13.44 23.21 0.19
CA ARG A 400 -12.21 23.57 0.92
C ARG A 400 -11.12 22.52 0.77
N LEU A 401 -11.49 21.25 0.78
CA LEU A 401 -10.57 20.13 0.58
C LEU A 401 -10.02 20.13 -0.85
N GLU A 402 -10.89 20.27 -1.86
CA GLU A 402 -10.51 20.37 -3.27
C GLU A 402 -9.56 21.54 -3.53
N GLU A 403 -9.91 22.75 -3.07
CA GLU A 403 -9.05 23.93 -3.20
C GLU A 403 -7.67 23.70 -2.54
N THR A 404 -7.66 23.08 -1.34
CA THR A 404 -6.39 22.82 -0.64
C THR A 404 -5.57 21.73 -1.33
N ASN A 405 -6.23 20.71 -1.90
CA ASN A 405 -5.55 19.68 -2.68
C ASN A 405 -4.99 20.24 -4.00
N ASP A 406 -5.73 21.09 -4.69
CA ASP A 406 -5.25 21.77 -5.89
C ASP A 406 -4.05 22.68 -5.58
N GLU A 407 -4.10 23.41 -4.45
CA GLU A 407 -2.96 24.18 -3.94
C GLU A 407 -1.76 23.28 -3.64
N PHE A 408 -2.00 22.11 -3.01
CA PHE A 408 -0.97 21.13 -2.71
C PHE A 408 -0.33 20.54 -3.97
N LEU A 409 -1.13 20.17 -4.98
CA LEU A 409 -0.66 19.68 -6.26
C LEU A 409 0.10 20.75 -7.04
N ALA A 410 -0.28 22.01 -6.90
CA ALA A 410 0.39 23.15 -7.54
C ALA A 410 1.59 23.69 -6.74
N ALA A 411 1.82 23.21 -5.52
CA ALA A 411 2.89 23.68 -4.64
C ALA A 411 4.27 23.33 -5.23
N LYS A 412 5.14 24.33 -5.26
CA LYS A 412 6.48 24.24 -5.86
C LYS A 412 7.60 24.29 -4.82
N ASN A 413 7.25 24.19 -3.55
CA ASN A 413 8.18 24.29 -2.43
C ASN A 413 7.78 23.28 -1.36
N HIS A 414 8.71 22.45 -0.96
CA HIS A 414 8.53 21.41 0.04
C HIS A 414 7.97 21.91 1.39
N GLU A 415 8.33 23.12 1.83
CA GLU A 415 7.74 23.69 3.04
C GLU A 415 6.25 24.01 2.86
N VAL A 416 5.86 24.52 1.68
CA VAL A 416 4.46 24.78 1.33
C VAL A 416 3.70 23.48 1.15
N GLU A 417 4.28 22.47 0.50
CA GLU A 417 3.68 21.13 0.40
C GLU A 417 3.41 20.53 1.76
N LYS A 418 4.37 20.63 2.68
CA LYS A 418 4.21 20.13 4.05
C LYS A 418 3.09 20.89 4.79
N GLU A 419 3.05 22.20 4.68
CA GLU A 419 2.00 23.02 5.30
C GLU A 419 0.61 22.66 4.75
N LEU A 420 0.50 22.46 3.42
CA LEU A 420 -0.76 22.09 2.78
C LEU A 420 -1.17 20.64 3.10
N SER A 421 -0.22 19.72 3.21
CA SER A 421 -0.48 18.35 3.68
C SER A 421 -1.01 18.33 5.12
N GLU A 422 -0.40 19.11 6.02
CA GLU A 422 -0.89 19.28 7.40
C GLU A 422 -2.29 19.91 7.41
N LYS A 423 -2.55 20.88 6.54
CA LYS A 423 -3.87 21.51 6.37
C LYS A 423 -4.91 20.52 5.85
N LEU A 424 -4.58 19.68 4.86
CA LEU A 424 -5.46 18.62 4.35
C LEU A 424 -5.81 17.63 5.47
N ARG A 425 -4.81 17.13 6.20
CA ARG A 425 -5.05 16.24 7.35
C ARG A 425 -5.95 16.88 8.40
N SER A 426 -5.72 18.16 8.72
CA SER A 426 -6.57 18.88 9.68
C SER A 426 -8.01 19.04 9.20
N LEU A 427 -8.23 19.29 7.91
CA LEU A 427 -9.56 19.38 7.31
C LEU A 427 -10.28 18.02 7.29
N THR A 428 -9.56 16.95 6.97
CA THR A 428 -10.08 15.59 7.03
C THR A 428 -10.46 15.21 8.45
N GLN A 429 -9.63 15.52 9.44
CA GLN A 429 -9.96 15.27 10.85
C GLN A 429 -11.18 16.10 11.32
N GLU A 430 -11.25 17.39 10.95
CA GLU A 430 -12.44 18.23 11.24
C GLU A 430 -13.71 17.61 10.67
N LEU A 431 -13.63 17.03 9.49
CA LEU A 431 -14.73 16.37 8.81
C LEU A 431 -15.15 15.06 9.53
N HIS A 432 -14.19 14.23 9.95
CA HIS A 432 -14.46 13.01 10.71
C HIS A 432 -15.07 13.33 12.08
N ASP A 433 -14.53 14.30 12.80
CA ASP A 433 -15.11 14.79 14.06
C ASP A 433 -16.54 15.32 13.90
N TRP A 434 -16.83 15.96 12.76
CA TRP A 434 -18.18 16.42 12.44
C TRP A 434 -19.09 15.24 12.10
N ARG A 435 -18.64 14.26 11.29
CA ARG A 435 -19.38 13.05 10.97
C ARG A 435 -19.82 12.32 12.25
N GLU A 436 -18.88 12.06 13.17
CA GLU A 436 -19.19 11.41 14.45
C GLU A 436 -20.33 12.12 15.22
N LYS A 437 -20.31 13.45 15.26
CA LYS A 437 -21.34 14.24 15.95
C LYS A 437 -22.71 14.17 15.25
N VAL A 438 -22.74 14.16 13.91
CA VAL A 438 -24.03 14.20 13.17
C VAL A 438 -24.63 12.81 12.98
N THR A 439 -23.82 11.74 13.00
CA THR A 439 -24.29 10.36 12.95
C THR A 439 -24.78 9.87 14.32
N ALA A 440 -24.35 10.47 15.43
CA ALA A 440 -24.85 10.15 16.74
C ALA A 440 -26.38 10.36 16.85
N LEU A 441 -27.10 9.38 17.37
CA LEU A 441 -28.51 9.52 17.65
C LEU A 441 -28.72 10.42 18.89
N PRO A 442 -29.69 11.35 18.85
CA PRO A 442 -30.06 12.08 20.06
C PRO A 442 -30.58 11.09 21.13
N PRO A 443 -30.29 11.27 22.42
CA PRO A 443 -30.58 10.32 23.48
C PRO A 443 -32.07 10.00 23.73
N ASN A 444 -32.99 10.57 22.97
CA ASN A 444 -34.43 10.31 23.02
C ASN A 444 -35.07 10.33 21.62
N SER A 445 -34.55 9.53 20.68
CA SER A 445 -35.25 9.38 19.40
C SER A 445 -36.54 8.56 19.57
N PRO A 446 -37.71 9.03 19.09
CA PRO A 446 -38.99 8.35 19.25
C PRO A 446 -39.11 7.04 18.45
N ASN A 447 -38.13 6.63 17.69
CA ASN A 447 -38.12 5.40 16.87
C ASN A 447 -37.76 4.12 17.62
N ASN A 448 -37.55 4.18 18.94
CA ASN A 448 -37.17 3.02 19.76
C ASN A 448 -38.40 2.24 20.27
N THR A 449 -39.48 2.12 19.49
CA THR A 449 -40.70 1.32 19.84
C THR A 449 -40.88 0.10 18.93
N GLY A 450 -39.89 -0.30 18.17
CA GLY A 450 -39.86 -1.60 17.49
C GLY A 450 -39.27 -2.65 18.42
N THR A 451 -40.06 -3.69 18.77
CA THR A 451 -39.60 -4.84 19.57
C THR A 451 -38.33 -5.42 18.97
N PRO A 452 -37.19 -5.43 19.68
CA PRO A 452 -35.99 -6.06 19.17
C PRO A 452 -36.18 -7.57 19.21
N GLN A 453 -36.22 -8.24 18.08
CA GLN A 453 -35.73 -9.61 18.05
C GLN A 453 -34.21 -9.50 18.21
N GLN A 454 -33.79 -9.46 19.48
CA GLN A 454 -32.42 -9.56 19.87
C GLN A 454 -31.82 -10.89 19.39
N ALA A 455 -31.21 -10.90 18.22
CA ALA A 455 -30.06 -11.75 18.02
C ALA A 455 -28.98 -11.17 18.95
N LYS A 456 -28.86 -11.74 20.16
CA LYS A 456 -27.72 -11.53 21.02
C LYS A 456 -26.48 -12.02 20.25
N LEU A 457 -25.85 -11.15 19.50
CA LEU A 457 -24.45 -11.30 19.16
C LEU A 457 -23.67 -11.18 20.48
N LYS A 458 -23.36 -12.33 21.06
CA LYS A 458 -22.21 -12.41 21.95
C LYS A 458 -21.03 -12.07 21.06
N ARG A 459 -20.51 -10.85 21.21
CA ARG A 459 -19.11 -10.60 20.94
C ARG A 459 -18.36 -11.70 21.72
N ALA A 460 -17.82 -12.70 21.03
CA ALA A 460 -16.70 -13.42 21.52
C ALA A 460 -15.59 -12.35 21.61
N GLU A 461 -15.25 -11.97 22.84
CA GLU A 461 -13.97 -11.38 23.16
C GLU A 461 -12.91 -12.48 22.92
N GLU A 462 -12.69 -12.85 21.67
CA GLU A 462 -11.43 -13.40 21.24
C GLU A 462 -10.57 -12.17 20.94
N GLU A 463 -9.66 -11.90 21.86
CA GLU A 463 -8.54 -11.02 21.64
C GLU A 463 -7.90 -11.40 20.29
N VAL A 464 -8.26 -10.67 19.25
CA VAL A 464 -7.40 -10.59 18.06
C VAL A 464 -6.07 -10.09 18.62
N PRO A 465 -4.95 -10.80 18.44
CA PRO A 465 -3.69 -10.32 18.96
C PRO A 465 -3.45 -8.94 18.32
N TRP A 466 -3.56 -7.93 19.15
CA TRP A 466 -3.18 -6.56 18.84
C TRP A 466 -1.70 -6.60 18.46
N PHE A 467 -1.40 -6.54 17.18
CA PHE A 467 -0.04 -6.25 16.75
C PHE A 467 0.17 -4.77 17.04
N PRO A 468 1.22 -4.39 17.80
CA PRO A 468 1.49 -2.99 18.02
C PRO A 468 1.71 -2.33 16.67
N ALA A 469 1.02 -1.21 16.47
CA ALA A 469 1.26 -0.31 15.35
C ALA A 469 2.77 -0.15 15.16
N GLY A 470 3.27 -0.38 13.93
CA GLY A 470 4.69 -0.50 13.60
C GLY A 470 5.57 0.74 13.87
N GLY A 471 5.09 1.74 14.62
CA GLY A 471 5.83 2.94 14.99
C GLY A 471 6.87 2.77 16.10
N GLU A 472 6.73 1.78 16.99
CA GLU A 472 7.67 1.64 18.11
C GLU A 472 8.81 0.63 17.88
N ALA A 473 8.71 -0.24 16.90
CA ALA A 473 9.78 -1.20 16.61
C ALA A 473 10.95 -0.57 15.83
N PHE A 474 10.71 0.51 15.10
CA PHE A 474 11.74 1.19 14.30
C PHE A 474 12.51 2.29 15.04
N SER A 475 11.98 2.88 16.10
CA SER A 475 12.72 3.87 16.92
C SER A 475 13.87 3.23 17.71
N LEU A 476 13.90 1.91 17.88
CA LEU A 476 15.00 1.19 18.53
C LEU A 476 16.13 0.79 17.58
N LEU A 477 15.94 0.88 16.27
CA LEU A 477 16.99 0.62 15.27
C LEU A 477 17.87 1.85 15.01
N ASP A 478 17.36 3.06 15.20
CA ASP A 478 18.14 4.29 15.06
C ASP A 478 19.20 4.47 16.20
N GLU A 479 18.99 3.89 17.38
CA GLU A 479 20.01 3.90 18.45
C GLU A 479 21.08 2.80 18.29
N ALA A 480 20.86 1.79 17.43
CA ALA A 480 21.78 0.66 17.27
C ALA A 480 22.76 0.83 16.09
N LEU A 481 22.63 1.87 15.28
CA LEU A 481 23.46 2.14 14.10
C LEU A 481 24.36 3.37 14.27
N SER A 482 25.05 3.49 15.40
CA SER A 482 26.15 4.44 15.49
C SER A 482 27.39 3.83 14.81
N PRO A 483 27.88 4.43 13.71
CA PRO A 483 29.10 3.95 13.09
C PRO A 483 30.29 4.18 14.02
N ILE A 484 31.07 3.14 14.28
CA ILE A 484 32.37 3.27 14.94
C ILE A 484 33.34 3.75 13.87
N VAL A 485 33.78 4.98 14.00
CA VAL A 485 34.79 5.60 13.13
C VAL A 485 36.11 5.72 13.92
N ASP A 486 37.26 5.61 13.24
CA ASP A 486 38.55 5.89 13.83
C ASP A 486 38.80 7.41 14.01
N ASP A 487 39.90 7.77 14.64
CA ASP A 487 40.30 9.16 14.88
C ASP A 487 40.49 10.01 13.59
N ARG A 488 40.26 9.44 12.41
CA ARG A 488 40.31 10.11 11.09
C ARG A 488 38.98 10.11 10.37
N GLY A 489 37.89 9.55 10.98
CA GLY A 489 36.57 9.49 10.37
C GLY A 489 36.34 8.31 9.42
N ASP A 490 37.21 7.29 9.42
CA ASP A 490 37.05 6.09 8.61
C ASP A 490 36.29 4.99 9.34
N LEU A 491 35.34 4.34 8.65
CA LEU A 491 34.43 3.32 9.18
C LEU A 491 35.23 2.01 9.47
N LEU A 492 35.35 1.64 10.75
CA LEU A 492 36.13 0.46 11.15
C LEU A 492 35.32 -0.83 11.23
N GLN A 493 34.06 -0.80 11.60
CA GLN A 493 33.20 -2.02 11.65
C GLN A 493 31.70 -1.70 11.81
N LEU A 494 30.84 -2.47 11.15
CA LEU A 494 29.42 -2.57 11.46
C LEU A 494 29.18 -3.91 12.19
N GLU A 495 29.02 -3.89 13.49
CA GLU A 495 28.57 -5.06 14.24
C GLU A 495 27.03 -5.03 14.34
N VAL A 496 26.37 -5.97 13.67
CA VAL A 496 24.94 -6.21 13.84
C VAL A 496 24.76 -7.18 15.00
N LYS A 497 24.28 -6.72 16.14
CA LYS A 497 23.84 -7.59 17.24
C LYS A 497 22.42 -8.07 17.01
N TYR A 498 22.26 -9.33 16.61
CA TYR A 498 20.97 -9.99 16.65
C TYR A 498 20.56 -10.29 18.09
N VAL A 499 19.47 -9.68 18.55
CA VAL A 499 18.78 -10.11 19.77
C VAL A 499 17.71 -11.15 19.37
N LYS A 500 17.95 -12.41 19.72
CA LYS A 500 16.94 -13.47 19.64
C LYS A 500 15.90 -13.23 20.71
N TYR A 501 14.67 -12.96 20.33
CA TYR A 501 13.52 -13.20 21.21
C TYR A 501 13.06 -14.63 21.02
N ALA A 502 13.23 -15.42 22.08
CA ALA A 502 12.56 -16.69 22.28
C ALA A 502 11.44 -16.44 23.31
N GLY A 503 10.21 -16.80 22.95
CA GLY A 503 9.04 -16.77 23.80
C GLY A 503 7.86 -17.24 23.03
#